data_1002bd8159e8b47ea4285d28479a11f4
#
_entry.id   1002bd8159e8b47ea4285d28479a11f4
#
_cell.length_a   1.000
_cell.length_b   1.000
_cell.length_c   1.000
_cell.angle_alpha   90.00
_cell.angle_beta   90.00
_cell.angle_gamma   90.00
#
_symmetry.space_group_name_H-M   'P 1'
#
loop_
_entity.id
_entity.type
_entity.pdbx_description
1 polymer ?
#
loop_
_entity_poly.entity_id
_entity_poly.type
_entity_poly.pdbx_seq_one_letter_code
_entity_poly.pdbx_strand_id
1 'polypeptide(L)'
;MKKLLLLLCFFAGFSFIQAQEQNSDDTGFRAGFAAGYLSEIESFGGSVDLLYQIDQKLGIGITSLFTVNELPNKERLKWFATDLNARYKVYDEFYMLAGGQFLYQTLIEKTLIDNFNLGEQVVQDTNFGANIGAGYVYHLLNNANVFVELKYTLLADESAPVQSSGYMQARIGMVFDL
;
A
#
# COMPACT_ATOMS: atom_id res chain seq x y z
N MET A 1 -11.64 -5.32 24.97
CA MET A 1 -11.17 -6.71 25.03
C MET A 1 -11.16 -7.42 23.68
N LYS A 2 -12.23 -7.37 22.85
CA LYS A 2 -12.27 -8.04 21.50
C LYS A 2 -11.18 -7.55 20.53
N LYS A 3 -10.82 -6.25 20.54
CA LYS A 3 -9.76 -5.69 19.67
C LYS A 3 -8.35 -6.15 20.04
N LEU A 4 -8.09 -6.37 21.34
CA LEU A 4 -6.82 -6.89 21.83
C LEU A 4 -6.63 -8.37 21.49
N LEU A 5 -7.73 -9.14 21.52
CA LEU A 5 -7.72 -10.56 21.13
C LEU A 5 -7.41 -10.74 19.64
N LEU A 6 -7.96 -9.87 18.77
CA LEU A 6 -7.69 -9.87 17.32
C LEU A 6 -6.21 -9.55 17.04
N LEU A 7 -5.65 -8.59 17.77
CA LEU A 7 -4.22 -8.23 17.64
C LEU A 7 -3.32 -9.39 18.10
N LEU A 8 -3.68 -10.06 19.20
CA LEU A 8 -2.96 -11.23 19.71
C LEU A 8 -3.05 -12.43 18.76
N CYS A 9 -4.20 -12.69 18.14
CA CYS A 9 -4.36 -13.73 17.11
C CYS A 9 -3.54 -13.41 15.85
N PHE A 10 -3.44 -12.13 15.47
CA PHE A 10 -2.61 -11.70 14.35
C PHE A 10 -1.12 -11.95 14.63
N PHE A 11 -0.62 -11.59 15.83
CA PHE A 11 0.76 -11.86 16.24
C PHE A 11 1.04 -13.35 16.49
N ALA A 12 0.08 -14.11 17.02
CA ALA A 12 0.24 -15.55 17.19
C ALA A 12 0.31 -16.30 15.86
N GLY A 13 -0.43 -15.85 14.81
CA GLY A 13 -0.33 -16.37 13.46
C GLY A 13 1.08 -16.25 12.87
N PHE A 14 1.79 -15.16 13.16
CA PHE A 14 3.18 -14.97 12.73
C PHE A 14 4.18 -15.91 13.40
N SER A 15 3.91 -16.36 14.63
CA SER A 15 4.84 -17.23 15.38
C SER A 15 4.88 -18.68 14.87
N PHE A 16 3.85 -19.13 14.15
CA PHE A 16 3.80 -20.48 13.58
C PHE A 16 4.57 -20.63 12.25
N ILE A 17 4.98 -19.52 11.63
CA ILE A 17 5.66 -19.52 10.33
C ILE A 17 7.18 -19.75 10.47
N GLN A 18 7.74 -19.73 11.67
CA GLN A 18 9.18 -19.86 11.93
C GLN A 18 9.75 -21.30 11.84
N ALA A 19 8.97 -22.30 11.43
CA ALA A 19 9.39 -23.71 11.50
C ALA A 19 9.71 -24.36 10.15
N GLN A 20 9.93 -23.60 9.08
CA GLN A 20 10.43 -24.18 7.83
C GLN A 20 11.91 -23.85 7.65
N GLU A 21 12.74 -24.92 7.65
CA GLU A 21 14.15 -24.85 7.30
C GLU A 21 14.29 -24.19 5.91
N GLN A 22 15.03 -23.10 5.89
CA GLN A 22 15.33 -22.29 4.72
C GLN A 22 16.28 -23.09 3.80
N ASN A 23 15.71 -23.85 2.85
CA ASN A 23 16.45 -24.26 1.68
C ASN A 23 16.65 -23.00 0.82
N SER A 24 17.90 -22.73 0.45
CA SER A 24 18.41 -21.54 -0.20
C SER A 24 18.01 -21.37 -1.67
N ASP A 25 16.77 -21.64 -2.03
CA ASP A 25 16.19 -21.18 -3.27
C ASP A 25 15.50 -19.85 -2.98
N ASP A 26 15.98 -18.76 -3.62
CA ASP A 26 15.45 -17.39 -3.48
C ASP A 26 13.98 -17.25 -3.96
N THR A 27 13.25 -18.33 -3.98
CA THR A 27 11.85 -18.44 -4.39
C THR A 27 10.96 -18.62 -3.18
N GLY A 28 9.85 -17.89 -3.10
CA GLY A 28 8.92 -18.05 -1.98
C GLY A 28 8.00 -16.87 -1.77
N PHE A 29 7.10 -17.03 -0.82
CA PHE A 29 6.20 -15.98 -0.40
C PHE A 29 6.84 -15.09 0.66
N ARG A 30 6.55 -13.81 0.55
CA ARG A 30 6.93 -12.78 1.51
C ARG A 30 5.70 -11.97 1.86
N ALA A 31 5.53 -11.63 3.12
CA ALA A 31 4.48 -10.73 3.57
C ALA A 31 5.07 -9.53 4.30
N GLY A 32 4.46 -8.37 4.14
CA GLY A 32 4.98 -7.15 4.72
C GLY A 32 3.92 -6.12 5.04
N PHE A 33 4.38 -5.06 5.68
CA PHE A 33 3.60 -3.86 5.93
C PHE A 33 4.47 -2.62 5.77
N ALA A 34 3.85 -1.50 5.41
CA ALA A 34 4.56 -0.24 5.26
C ALA A 34 3.69 0.95 5.67
N ALA A 35 4.36 2.05 5.99
CA ALA A 35 3.78 3.37 6.01
C ALA A 35 4.26 4.15 4.78
N GLY A 36 3.41 4.98 4.22
CA GLY A 36 3.74 5.75 3.03
C GLY A 36 3.04 7.10 2.99
N TYR A 37 3.62 8.00 2.21
CA TYR A 37 3.08 9.32 1.91
C TYR A 37 2.58 9.38 0.48
N LEU A 38 1.40 9.95 0.26
CA LEU A 38 0.78 10.16 -1.04
C LEU A 38 0.75 11.66 -1.35
N SER A 39 1.40 12.05 -2.44
CA SER A 39 1.58 13.48 -2.77
C SER A 39 0.28 14.18 -3.11
N GLU A 40 -0.65 13.51 -3.78
CA GLU A 40 -1.88 14.12 -4.29
C GLU A 40 -2.84 14.54 -3.18
N ILE A 41 -2.94 13.73 -2.15
CA ILE A 41 -3.84 13.99 -1.03
C ILE A 41 -3.09 14.47 0.21
N GLU A 42 -1.78 14.72 0.08
CA GLU A 42 -0.90 15.18 1.16
C GLU A 42 -1.09 14.38 2.47
N SER A 43 -1.24 13.06 2.36
CA SER A 43 -1.62 12.21 3.49
C SER A 43 -0.71 11.01 3.65
N PHE A 44 -0.60 10.56 4.89
CA PHE A 44 0.05 9.29 5.23
C PHE A 44 -0.96 8.16 5.22
N GLY A 45 -0.52 6.99 4.76
CA GLY A 45 -1.31 5.77 4.76
C GLY A 45 -0.53 4.56 5.21
N GLY A 46 -1.24 3.50 5.56
CA GLY A 46 -0.68 2.19 5.82
C GLY A 46 -0.90 1.24 4.66
N SER A 47 0.02 0.33 4.42
CA SER A 47 -0.15 -0.73 3.42
C SER A 47 0.26 -2.09 3.96
N VAL A 48 -0.32 -3.12 3.33
CA VAL A 48 0.10 -4.50 3.47
C VAL A 48 0.55 -5.03 2.12
N ASP A 49 1.60 -5.83 2.13
CA ASP A 49 2.24 -6.37 0.94
C ASP A 49 2.24 -7.90 1.01
N LEU A 50 1.94 -8.53 -0.12
CA LEU A 50 2.17 -9.94 -0.37
C LEU A 50 3.00 -10.05 -1.65
N LEU A 51 4.20 -10.61 -1.56
CA LEU A 51 5.13 -10.76 -2.66
C LEU A 51 5.43 -12.24 -2.85
N TYR A 52 5.43 -12.71 -4.08
CA TYR A 52 5.95 -14.00 -4.49
C TYR A 52 7.23 -13.81 -5.29
N GLN A 53 8.34 -14.28 -4.76
CA GLN A 53 9.63 -14.27 -5.44
C GLN A 53 9.67 -15.48 -6.39
N ILE A 54 9.75 -15.21 -7.70
CA ILE A 54 9.75 -16.25 -8.75
C ILE A 54 11.17 -16.81 -8.94
N ASP A 55 12.16 -15.90 -8.93
CA ASP A 55 13.57 -16.24 -9.00
C ASP A 55 14.40 -15.15 -8.29
N GLN A 56 15.72 -15.22 -8.36
CA GLN A 56 16.65 -14.28 -7.69
C GLN A 56 16.44 -12.80 -8.09
N LYS A 57 15.80 -12.53 -9.23
CA LYS A 57 15.65 -11.18 -9.77
C LYS A 57 14.19 -10.74 -9.90
N LEU A 58 13.28 -11.67 -10.17
CA LEU A 58 11.90 -11.36 -10.50
C LEU A 58 10.95 -11.77 -9.38
N GLY A 59 10.11 -10.84 -8.95
CA GLY A 59 9.01 -11.07 -8.04
C GLY A 59 7.73 -10.44 -8.54
N ILE A 60 6.59 -10.97 -8.12
CA ILE A 60 5.26 -10.40 -8.36
C ILE A 60 4.61 -10.15 -7.00
N GLY A 61 4.04 -8.96 -6.82
CA GLY A 61 3.45 -8.59 -5.55
C GLY A 61 2.12 -7.89 -5.66
N ILE A 62 1.30 -8.09 -4.64
CA ILE A 62 0.07 -7.36 -4.40
C ILE A 62 0.31 -6.47 -3.19
N THR A 63 -0.02 -5.18 -3.33
CA THR A 63 0.02 -4.20 -2.25
C THR A 63 -1.37 -3.62 -2.08
N SER A 64 -1.91 -3.64 -0.87
CA SER A 64 -3.15 -2.93 -0.53
C SER A 64 -2.82 -1.78 0.41
N LEU A 65 -3.15 -0.57 0.00
CA LEU A 65 -2.90 0.67 0.74
C LEU A 65 -4.23 1.29 1.17
N PHE A 66 -4.25 1.81 2.39
CA PHE A 66 -5.38 2.54 2.94
C PHE A 66 -4.92 3.85 3.56
N THR A 67 -5.63 4.95 3.25
CA THR A 67 -5.42 6.25 3.88
C THR A 67 -6.74 7.00 4.06
N VAL A 68 -6.77 7.86 5.08
CA VAL A 68 -7.87 8.79 5.35
C VAL A 68 -7.28 10.16 5.54
N ASN A 69 -7.77 11.13 4.80
CA ASN A 69 -7.41 12.54 4.95
C ASN A 69 -8.64 13.37 5.34
N GLU A 70 -8.47 14.28 6.30
CA GLU A 70 -9.48 15.27 6.65
C GLU A 70 -9.13 16.58 5.94
N LEU A 71 -9.99 16.99 5.01
CA LEU A 71 -9.84 18.22 4.25
C LEU A 71 -10.22 19.44 5.11
N PRO A 72 -9.77 20.67 4.76
CA PRO A 72 -10.01 21.88 5.55
C PRO A 72 -11.49 22.16 5.85
N ASN A 73 -12.40 21.73 4.97
CA ASN A 73 -13.85 21.91 5.09
C ASN A 73 -14.53 20.86 5.99
N LYS A 74 -13.77 20.08 6.76
CA LYS A 74 -14.24 18.92 7.55
C LYS A 74 -14.80 17.77 6.68
N GLU A 75 -14.56 17.80 5.41
CA GLU A 75 -14.77 16.70 4.50
C GLU A 75 -13.74 15.60 4.76
N ARG A 76 -14.12 14.37 4.49
CA ARG A 76 -13.26 13.22 4.75
C ARG A 76 -13.05 12.44 3.47
N LEU A 77 -11.81 12.41 3.00
CA LEU A 77 -11.40 11.62 1.83
C LEU A 77 -10.78 10.31 2.30
N LYS A 78 -11.33 9.19 1.82
CA LYS A 78 -10.79 7.84 2.05
C LYS A 78 -10.28 7.30 0.73
N TRP A 79 -9.04 6.79 0.74
CA TRP A 79 -8.43 6.10 -0.39
C TRP A 79 -8.12 4.66 -0.02
N PHE A 80 -8.54 3.76 -0.89
CA PHE A 80 -8.15 2.37 -0.89
C PHE A 80 -7.58 2.02 -2.26
N ALA A 81 -6.30 1.66 -2.30
CA ALA A 81 -5.62 1.29 -3.53
C ALA A 81 -5.11 -0.14 -3.43
N THR A 82 -5.28 -0.90 -4.50
CA THR A 82 -4.69 -2.23 -4.66
C THR A 82 -3.82 -2.25 -5.89
N ASP A 83 -2.54 -2.55 -5.71
CA ASP A 83 -1.54 -2.64 -6.76
C ASP A 83 -1.23 -4.11 -7.07
N LEU A 84 -1.03 -4.40 -8.36
CA LEU A 84 -0.38 -5.61 -8.82
C LEU A 84 0.89 -5.19 -9.57
N ASN A 85 2.06 -5.48 -9.00
CA ASN A 85 3.35 -5.04 -9.52
C ASN A 85 4.31 -6.21 -9.73
N ALA A 86 5.02 -6.18 -10.85
CA ALA A 86 6.24 -6.93 -11.02
C ALA A 86 7.42 -6.12 -10.47
N ARG A 87 8.33 -6.77 -9.76
CA ARG A 87 9.56 -6.20 -9.21
C ARG A 87 10.74 -6.92 -9.85
N TYR A 88 11.68 -6.16 -10.39
CA TYR A 88 12.89 -6.69 -10.99
C TYR A 88 14.12 -6.13 -10.30
N LYS A 89 14.93 -7.01 -9.71
CA LYS A 89 16.19 -6.67 -9.05
C LYS A 89 17.25 -6.34 -10.12
N VAL A 90 17.67 -5.07 -10.13
CA VAL A 90 18.60 -4.54 -11.14
C VAL A 90 20.04 -4.69 -10.70
N TYR A 91 20.32 -4.32 -9.45
CA TYR A 91 21.65 -4.34 -8.88
C TYR A 91 21.55 -4.50 -7.35
N ASP A 92 22.31 -5.47 -6.79
CA ASP A 92 22.30 -5.81 -5.37
C ASP A 92 20.84 -5.87 -4.83
N GLU A 93 20.50 -4.98 -3.92
CA GLU A 93 19.21 -4.87 -3.26
C GLU A 93 18.31 -3.79 -3.88
N PHE A 94 18.77 -3.17 -4.97
CA PHE A 94 17.99 -2.19 -5.72
C PHE A 94 17.08 -2.88 -6.75
N TYR A 95 15.81 -2.53 -6.74
CA TYR A 95 14.82 -3.05 -7.69
C TYR A 95 14.03 -1.95 -8.37
N MET A 96 13.56 -2.24 -9.56
CA MET A 96 12.54 -1.47 -10.26
C MET A 96 11.21 -2.21 -10.17
N LEU A 97 10.13 -1.47 -10.20
CA LEU A 97 8.78 -2.04 -10.24
C LEU A 97 7.94 -1.39 -11.35
N ALA A 98 7.05 -2.19 -11.90
CA ALA A 98 6.03 -1.74 -12.84
C ALA A 98 4.77 -2.60 -12.69
N GLY A 99 3.59 -2.00 -12.92
CA GLY A 99 2.35 -2.75 -12.77
C GLY A 99 1.11 -1.93 -12.97
N GLY A 100 0.00 -2.42 -12.42
CA GLY A 100 -1.29 -1.77 -12.46
C GLY A 100 -1.83 -1.49 -11.06
N GLN A 101 -2.72 -0.52 -10.99
CA GLN A 101 -3.40 -0.14 -9.76
C GLN A 101 -4.91 -0.07 -9.98
N PHE A 102 -5.65 -0.53 -8.99
CA PHE A 102 -7.06 -0.26 -8.79
C PHE A 102 -7.19 0.70 -7.61
N LEU A 103 -7.82 1.85 -7.83
CA LEU A 103 -8.03 2.89 -6.83
C LEU A 103 -9.53 3.08 -6.58
N TYR A 104 -9.93 2.97 -5.33
CA TYR A 104 -11.28 3.29 -4.86
C TYR A 104 -11.22 4.49 -3.91
N GLN A 105 -12.00 5.53 -4.23
CA GLN A 105 -12.05 6.78 -3.51
C GLN A 105 -13.44 7.01 -2.95
N THR A 106 -13.52 7.56 -1.74
CA THR A 106 -14.78 7.97 -1.12
C THR A 106 -14.59 9.33 -0.47
N LEU A 107 -15.33 10.32 -0.95
CA LEU A 107 -15.42 11.64 -0.34
C LEU A 107 -16.72 11.74 0.45
N ILE A 108 -16.60 12.08 1.72
CA ILE A 108 -17.74 12.33 2.61
C ILE A 108 -17.81 13.82 2.86
N GLU A 109 -18.77 14.46 2.20
CA GLU A 109 -19.05 15.90 2.35
C GLU A 109 -20.10 16.12 3.45
N LYS A 110 -19.83 17.09 4.33
CA LYS A 110 -20.79 17.52 5.35
C LYS A 110 -21.42 18.83 4.92
N THR A 111 -22.68 18.79 4.52
CA THR A 111 -23.43 20.00 4.18
C THR A 111 -23.95 20.67 5.46
N LEU A 112 -23.40 21.84 5.78
CA LEU A 112 -23.88 22.69 6.87
C LEU A 112 -24.69 23.85 6.26
N ILE A 113 -25.97 23.92 6.53
CA ILE A 113 -26.78 25.11 6.26
C ILE A 113 -27.26 25.63 7.61
N ASP A 114 -26.95 26.89 7.92
CA ASP A 114 -27.39 27.65 9.11
C ASP A 114 -27.21 26.90 10.45
N ASN A 115 -26.02 26.29 10.68
CA ASN A 115 -25.71 25.47 11.86
C ASN A 115 -26.55 24.19 12.05
N PHE A 116 -27.35 23.80 11.08
CA PHE A 116 -28.03 22.51 11.07
C PHE A 116 -27.27 21.52 10.18
N ASN A 117 -26.99 20.33 10.71
CA ASN A 117 -26.47 19.22 9.91
C ASN A 117 -27.59 18.72 8.97
N LEU A 118 -27.50 19.03 7.69
CA LEU A 118 -28.49 18.63 6.68
C LEU A 118 -28.25 17.25 6.09
N GLY A 119 -27.15 16.63 6.41
CA GLY A 119 -26.82 15.28 5.95
C GLY A 119 -25.37 15.12 5.51
N GLU A 120 -24.97 13.91 5.31
CA GLU A 120 -23.69 13.55 4.71
C GLU A 120 -23.94 13.15 3.26
N GLN A 121 -23.29 13.80 2.32
CA GLN A 121 -23.26 13.38 0.93
C GLN A 121 -22.00 12.54 0.72
N VAL A 122 -22.18 11.33 0.16
CA VAL A 122 -21.09 10.42 -0.12
C VAL A 122 -20.90 10.33 -1.62
N VAL A 123 -19.74 10.77 -2.10
CA VAL A 123 -19.29 10.62 -3.49
C VAL A 123 -18.27 9.50 -3.54
N GLN A 124 -18.51 8.52 -4.39
CA GLN A 124 -17.61 7.37 -4.58
C GLN A 124 -17.15 7.31 -6.02
N ASP A 125 -15.90 6.95 -6.21
CA ASP A 125 -15.32 6.79 -7.53
C ASP A 125 -14.28 5.68 -7.55
N THR A 126 -14.08 5.11 -8.73
CA THR A 126 -13.16 4.02 -8.99
C THR A 126 -12.29 4.36 -10.19
N ASN A 127 -10.99 4.26 -10.03
CA ASN A 127 -10.05 4.56 -11.10
C ASN A 127 -9.03 3.42 -11.27
N PHE A 128 -8.48 3.30 -12.46
CA PHE A 128 -7.38 2.41 -12.77
C PHE A 128 -6.13 3.22 -13.07
N GLY A 129 -4.98 2.64 -12.78
CA GLY A 129 -3.70 3.30 -13.03
C GLY A 129 -2.61 2.33 -13.45
N ALA A 130 -1.55 2.90 -13.99
CA ALA A 130 -0.30 2.20 -14.25
C ALA A 130 0.78 2.70 -13.29
N ASN A 131 1.55 1.78 -12.74
CA ASN A 131 2.60 2.06 -11.77
C ASN A 131 3.97 1.91 -12.40
N ILE A 132 4.88 2.82 -12.04
CA ILE A 132 6.32 2.68 -12.24
C ILE A 132 7.04 3.18 -11.00
N GLY A 133 8.12 2.51 -10.60
CA GLY A 133 8.86 2.92 -9.42
C GLY A 133 10.16 2.18 -9.24
N ALA A 134 10.80 2.48 -8.13
CA ALA A 134 12.02 1.84 -7.70
C ALA A 134 12.08 1.74 -6.18
N GLY A 135 12.85 0.81 -5.68
CA GLY A 135 13.05 0.64 -4.25
C GLY A 135 14.37 -0.02 -3.92
N TYR A 136 14.66 -0.01 -2.66
CA TYR A 136 15.83 -0.63 -2.08
C TYR A 136 15.41 -1.49 -0.89
N VAL A 137 15.95 -2.71 -0.82
CA VAL A 137 15.74 -3.63 0.31
C VAL A 137 17.02 -3.69 1.13
N TYR A 138 16.89 -3.56 2.43
CA TYR A 138 17.98 -3.75 3.37
C TYR A 138 17.72 -4.98 4.23
N HIS A 139 18.62 -5.97 4.17
CA HIS A 139 18.53 -7.17 4.99
C HIS A 139 18.85 -6.85 6.44
N LEU A 140 17.85 -6.93 7.31
CA LEU A 140 18.00 -6.63 8.72
C LEU A 140 18.30 -7.89 9.55
N LEU A 141 17.54 -8.95 9.28
CA LEU A 141 17.63 -10.27 9.93
C LEU A 141 17.48 -11.36 8.86
N ASN A 142 17.74 -12.61 9.22
CA ASN A 142 17.67 -13.74 8.27
C ASN A 142 16.32 -13.86 7.54
N ASN A 143 15.23 -13.45 8.20
CA ASN A 143 13.86 -13.56 7.67
C ASN A 143 13.10 -12.23 7.65
N ALA A 144 13.75 -11.11 7.94
CA ALA A 144 13.12 -9.79 7.99
C ALA A 144 13.96 -8.75 7.27
N ASN A 145 13.36 -8.07 6.32
CA ASN A 145 13.97 -7.06 5.49
C ASN A 145 13.22 -5.74 5.64
N VAL A 146 13.95 -4.64 5.63
CA VAL A 146 13.39 -3.28 5.56
C VAL A 146 13.47 -2.81 4.12
N PHE A 147 12.45 -2.13 3.63
CA PHE A 147 12.48 -1.56 2.29
C PHE A 147 12.06 -0.09 2.29
N VAL A 148 12.59 0.63 1.31
CA VAL A 148 12.16 1.98 0.94
C VAL A 148 11.76 1.94 -0.53
N GLU A 149 10.63 2.50 -0.89
CA GLU A 149 10.10 2.48 -2.25
C GLU A 149 9.54 3.84 -2.64
N LEU A 150 9.84 4.27 -3.85
CA LEU A 150 9.26 5.43 -4.50
C LEU A 150 8.54 4.96 -5.76
N LYS A 151 7.28 5.30 -5.88
CA LYS A 151 6.41 4.89 -6.98
C LYS A 151 5.65 6.10 -7.53
N TYR A 152 5.50 6.15 -8.84
CA TYR A 152 4.58 7.05 -9.53
C TYR A 152 3.45 6.24 -10.15
N THR A 153 2.22 6.68 -9.94
CA THR A 153 1.00 6.10 -10.52
C THR A 153 0.42 7.08 -11.51
N LEU A 154 0.24 6.64 -12.76
CA LEU A 154 -0.54 7.33 -13.79
C LEU A 154 -1.98 6.82 -13.70
N LEU A 155 -2.95 7.69 -13.51
CA LEU A 155 -4.37 7.36 -13.50
C LEU A 155 -4.96 7.43 -14.91
N ALA A 156 -5.89 6.54 -15.22
CA ALA A 156 -6.53 6.48 -16.53
C ALA A 156 -7.49 7.63 -16.77
N ASP A 157 -8.18 8.08 -15.71
CA ASP A 157 -9.16 9.15 -15.77
C ASP A 157 -8.89 10.20 -14.68
N GLU A 158 -9.12 11.47 -15.00
CA GLU A 158 -9.11 12.59 -14.05
C GLU A 158 -10.50 12.68 -13.37
N SER A 159 -10.87 11.65 -12.63
CA SER A 159 -12.20 11.57 -12.03
C SER A 159 -12.27 12.17 -10.63
N ALA A 160 -13.44 12.71 -10.28
CA ALA A 160 -13.71 13.14 -8.91
C ALA A 160 -13.62 11.94 -7.92
N PRO A 161 -13.34 12.17 -6.63
CA PRO A 161 -13.28 13.47 -5.96
C PRO A 161 -11.93 14.19 -6.07
N VAL A 162 -10.87 13.50 -6.50
CA VAL A 162 -9.55 14.10 -6.69
C VAL A 162 -9.22 14.08 -8.17
N GLN A 163 -9.28 15.26 -8.81
CA GLN A 163 -8.97 15.43 -10.23
C GLN A 163 -7.44 15.42 -10.41
N SER A 164 -6.88 14.24 -10.58
CA SER A 164 -5.44 14.06 -10.80
C SER A 164 -5.19 13.07 -11.92
N SER A 165 -4.21 13.38 -12.76
CA SER A 165 -3.70 12.47 -13.78
C SER A 165 -2.69 11.47 -13.23
N GLY A 166 -2.26 11.63 -11.98
CA GLY A 166 -1.33 10.73 -11.32
C GLY A 166 -0.72 11.31 -10.04
N TYR A 167 -0.05 10.47 -9.28
CA TYR A 167 0.54 10.85 -8.00
C TYR A 167 1.80 10.07 -7.67
N MET A 168 2.61 10.66 -6.80
CA MET A 168 3.77 10.00 -6.21
C MET A 168 3.42 9.37 -4.86
N GLN A 169 3.99 8.21 -4.62
CA GLN A 169 3.96 7.53 -3.34
C GLN A 169 5.38 7.21 -2.90
N ALA A 170 5.73 7.65 -1.69
CA ALA A 170 6.95 7.24 -1.02
C ALA A 170 6.57 6.38 0.19
N ARG A 171 7.19 5.21 0.36
CA ARG A 171 6.87 4.33 1.48
C ARG A 171 8.11 3.65 2.06
N ILE A 172 8.03 3.34 3.34
CA ILE A 172 9.01 2.57 4.09
C ILE A 172 8.29 1.46 4.85
N GLY A 173 8.84 0.27 4.87
CA GLY A 173 8.19 -0.87 5.51
C GLY A 173 9.12 -2.01 5.80
N MET A 174 8.52 -3.08 6.28
CA MET A 174 9.19 -4.36 6.55
C MET A 174 8.50 -5.46 5.77
N VAL A 175 9.30 -6.40 5.29
CA VAL A 175 8.84 -7.62 4.62
C VAL A 175 9.54 -8.82 5.26
N PHE A 176 8.79 -9.89 5.43
CA PHE A 176 9.20 -11.13 6.08
C PHE A 176 9.12 -12.29 5.08
N ASP A 177 10.15 -13.11 5.05
CA ASP A 177 10.14 -14.37 4.31
C ASP A 177 9.24 -15.37 5.07
N LEU A 178 8.34 -16.06 4.33
CA LEU A 178 7.31 -16.96 4.87
C LEU A 178 7.70 -18.42 4.68
#